data_137a57b3202d573ac1c44b12dbe3821b
#
_entry.id   137a57b3202d573ac1c44b12dbe3821b
#
_cell.length_a   1.000
_cell.length_b   1.000
_cell.length_c   1.000
_cell.angle_alpha   90.00
_cell.angle_beta   90.00
_cell.angle_gamma   90.00
#
_symmetry.space_group_name_H-M   'P 1'
#
loop_
_entity.id
_entity.type
_entity.pdbx_description
1 polymer ?
#
loop_
_entity_poly.entity_id
_entity_poly.type
_entity_poly.pdbx_seq_one_letter_code
_entity_poly.pdbx_strand_id
1 'polypeptide(L)'
;VTAYAGKGEVLTHIAWNDYRIKLEYLFACNEQKAKFYNATEGGARINFTEELSFKECCEKLLTKFKPKFELPKNLTKNRSDKLLVKFKEKIQKDQDNAKRFLDDALALKQILENILSKDFILPLEFLEKVYQNIENFNHSLDTDEFIQDEVLRGAFAYRGKFIADVLRLHIQDKVSFISTYIKAYDEWLFYFIEKLEQKYESLLKV
;
A
#
# COMPACT_ATOMS: atom_id res chain seq x y z
N VAL A 1 -25.13 3.53 -11.53
CA VAL A 1 -24.59 4.50 -12.51
C VAL A 1 -24.99 4.09 -13.92
N THR A 2 -25.01 5.04 -14.83
CA THR A 2 -25.36 4.78 -16.25
C THR A 2 -24.37 3.79 -16.86
N ALA A 3 -24.90 2.80 -17.59
CA ALA A 3 -24.09 1.83 -18.31
C ALA A 3 -23.40 2.43 -19.55
N TYR A 4 -22.34 1.74 -20.01
CA TYR A 4 -21.69 1.99 -21.29
C TYR A 4 -22.74 2.07 -22.42
N ALA A 5 -22.51 2.92 -23.40
CA ALA A 5 -23.45 3.25 -24.49
C ALA A 5 -24.80 3.87 -24.02
N GLY A 6 -24.94 4.25 -22.75
CA GLY A 6 -26.13 4.89 -22.21
C GLY A 6 -27.37 3.99 -22.10
N LYS A 7 -27.21 2.67 -22.21
CA LYS A 7 -28.33 1.71 -22.17
C LYS A 7 -28.42 1.03 -20.82
N GLY A 8 -29.28 1.58 -19.95
CA GLY A 8 -29.55 1.03 -18.63
C GLY A 8 -28.59 1.48 -17.54
N GLU A 9 -28.50 0.71 -16.48
CA GLU A 9 -27.69 1.00 -15.29
C GLU A 9 -26.82 -0.20 -14.93
N VAL A 10 -25.66 0.08 -14.32
CA VAL A 10 -24.77 -0.91 -13.73
C VAL A 10 -24.54 -0.62 -12.26
N LEU A 11 -24.49 -1.68 -11.46
CA LEU A 11 -24.10 -1.59 -10.07
C LEU A 11 -22.61 -1.28 -10.00
N THR A 12 -22.24 -0.41 -9.09
CA THR A 12 -20.83 -0.07 -8.84
C THR A 12 -20.58 0.06 -7.34
N HIS A 13 -19.37 -0.25 -6.92
CA HIS A 13 -18.92 0.02 -5.56
C HIS A 13 -18.58 1.50 -5.40
N ILE A 14 -18.76 2.05 -4.18
CA ILE A 14 -18.53 3.46 -3.91
C ILE A 14 -17.11 3.93 -4.32
N ALA A 15 -16.08 3.13 -4.07
CA ALA A 15 -14.73 3.45 -4.46
C ALA A 15 -14.56 3.51 -5.99
N TRP A 16 -15.15 2.58 -6.74
CA TRP A 16 -15.11 2.59 -8.20
C TRP A 16 -15.85 3.78 -8.79
N ASN A 17 -16.96 4.17 -8.18
CA ASN A 17 -17.68 5.37 -8.58
C ASN A 17 -16.87 6.65 -8.31
N ASP A 18 -16.15 6.71 -7.20
CA ASP A 18 -15.23 7.81 -6.90
C ASP A 18 -14.10 7.92 -7.94
N TYR A 19 -13.50 6.80 -8.33
CA TYR A 19 -12.52 6.79 -9.43
C TYR A 19 -13.11 7.27 -10.75
N ARG A 20 -14.32 6.82 -11.10
CA ARG A 20 -15.00 7.29 -12.29
C ARG A 20 -15.20 8.81 -12.29
N ILE A 21 -15.67 9.37 -11.17
CA ILE A 21 -15.89 10.81 -11.01
C ILE A 21 -14.55 11.58 -11.14
N LYS A 22 -13.48 11.07 -10.57
CA LYS A 22 -12.13 11.69 -10.69
C LYS A 22 -11.61 11.65 -12.11
N LEU A 23 -11.83 10.56 -12.84
CA LEU A 23 -11.48 10.47 -14.26
C LEU A 23 -12.29 11.46 -15.09
N GLU A 24 -13.60 11.59 -14.87
CA GLU A 24 -14.45 12.55 -15.55
C GLU A 24 -14.00 13.99 -15.32
N TYR A 25 -13.64 14.33 -14.08
CA TYR A 25 -13.05 15.63 -13.76
C TYR A 25 -11.74 15.87 -14.52
N LEU A 26 -10.83 14.89 -14.53
CA LEU A 26 -9.57 14.97 -15.26
C LEU A 26 -9.80 15.20 -16.77
N PHE A 27 -10.75 14.46 -17.36
CA PHE A 27 -11.07 14.58 -18.78
C PHE A 27 -11.72 15.93 -19.10
N ALA A 28 -12.66 16.40 -18.28
CA ALA A 28 -13.26 17.72 -18.42
C ALA A 28 -12.20 18.85 -18.41
N CYS A 29 -11.23 18.78 -17.47
CA CYS A 29 -10.14 19.77 -17.40
C CYS A 29 -9.20 19.75 -18.60
N ASN A 30 -9.17 18.69 -19.38
CA ASN A 30 -8.23 18.51 -20.50
C ASN A 30 -8.94 18.34 -21.86
N GLU A 31 -10.23 18.56 -21.95
CA GLU A 31 -11.04 18.36 -23.17
C GLU A 31 -10.50 19.16 -24.36
N GLN A 32 -9.98 20.36 -24.14
CA GLN A 32 -9.38 21.17 -25.21
C GLN A 32 -7.99 20.70 -25.64
N LYS A 33 -7.31 19.88 -24.82
CA LYS A 33 -5.93 19.44 -25.08
C LYS A 33 -5.86 18.02 -25.66
N ALA A 34 -6.84 17.18 -25.35
CA ALA A 34 -6.86 15.77 -25.74
C ALA A 34 -8.29 15.27 -25.96
N LYS A 35 -8.44 14.28 -26.85
CA LYS A 35 -9.67 13.49 -26.95
C LYS A 35 -9.52 12.19 -26.19
N PHE A 36 -10.53 11.88 -25.41
CA PHE A 36 -10.56 10.69 -24.57
C PHE A 36 -11.55 9.69 -25.15
N TYR A 37 -11.16 8.42 -25.18
CA TYR A 37 -11.97 7.34 -25.73
C TYR A 37 -12.21 6.28 -24.65
N ASN A 38 -13.44 5.82 -24.55
CA ASN A 38 -13.80 4.67 -23.74
C ASN A 38 -14.06 3.47 -24.65
N ALA A 39 -13.11 2.55 -24.72
CA ALA A 39 -13.17 1.35 -25.55
C ALA A 39 -13.30 0.06 -24.72
N THR A 40 -13.92 0.16 -23.52
CA THR A 40 -14.09 -0.99 -22.61
C THR A 40 -15.21 -1.94 -23.04
N GLU A 41 -16.12 -1.48 -23.94
CA GLU A 41 -17.26 -2.25 -24.48
C GLU A 41 -18.23 -2.75 -23.39
N GLY A 42 -18.18 -2.17 -22.18
CA GLY A 42 -19.05 -2.53 -21.08
C GLY A 42 -18.75 -1.74 -19.80
N GLY A 43 -19.44 -2.08 -18.73
CA GLY A 43 -19.29 -1.41 -17.44
C GLY A 43 -19.99 -0.06 -17.36
N ALA A 44 -19.45 0.85 -16.58
CA ALA A 44 -20.01 2.19 -16.38
C ALA A 44 -19.62 3.14 -17.52
N ARG A 45 -20.57 4.01 -17.88
CA ARG A 45 -20.27 5.16 -18.72
C ARG A 45 -19.34 6.12 -18.03
N ILE A 46 -18.37 6.65 -18.79
CA ILE A 46 -17.44 7.69 -18.32
C ILE A 46 -17.72 8.94 -19.17
N ASN A 47 -18.18 10.01 -18.55
CA ASN A 47 -18.46 11.27 -19.23
C ASN A 47 -17.18 11.89 -19.79
N PHE A 48 -17.32 12.77 -20.80
CA PHE A 48 -16.19 13.38 -21.51
C PHE A 48 -15.28 12.40 -22.27
N THR A 49 -15.82 11.20 -22.57
CA THR A 49 -15.19 10.23 -23.47
C THR A 49 -16.09 9.95 -24.66
N GLU A 50 -15.48 9.67 -25.81
CA GLU A 50 -16.16 9.10 -26.97
C GLU A 50 -16.18 7.57 -26.82
N GLU A 51 -17.35 6.96 -26.77
CA GLU A 51 -17.52 5.50 -26.62
C GLU A 51 -17.38 4.83 -27.99
N LEU A 52 -16.38 3.99 -28.16
CA LEU A 52 -16.09 3.22 -29.37
C LEU A 52 -15.82 1.77 -29.00
N SER A 53 -16.07 0.83 -29.92
CA SER A 53 -15.53 -0.50 -29.74
C SER A 53 -14.00 -0.47 -29.80
N PHE A 54 -13.34 -1.43 -29.15
CA PHE A 54 -11.88 -1.51 -29.19
C PHE A 54 -11.36 -1.61 -30.63
N LYS A 55 -12.07 -2.35 -31.47
CA LYS A 55 -11.75 -2.48 -32.89
C LYS A 55 -11.81 -1.12 -33.61
N GLU A 56 -12.91 -0.38 -33.46
CA GLU A 56 -13.06 0.95 -34.06
C GLU A 56 -12.02 1.93 -33.56
N CYS A 57 -11.69 1.86 -32.26
CA CYS A 57 -10.66 2.67 -31.65
C CYS A 57 -9.28 2.40 -32.30
N CYS A 58 -8.93 1.12 -32.49
CA CYS A 58 -7.71 0.73 -33.17
C CYS A 58 -7.69 1.20 -34.64
N GLU A 59 -8.76 1.01 -35.37
CA GLU A 59 -8.88 1.43 -36.75
C GLU A 59 -8.77 2.95 -36.91
N LYS A 60 -9.38 3.71 -35.99
CA LYS A 60 -9.38 5.17 -35.99
C LYS A 60 -8.05 5.78 -35.62
N LEU A 61 -7.40 5.21 -34.60
CA LEU A 61 -6.21 5.84 -33.97
C LEU A 61 -4.89 5.24 -34.45
N LEU A 62 -4.87 3.97 -34.85
CA LEU A 62 -3.62 3.27 -35.21
C LEU A 62 -3.32 3.22 -36.69
N THR A 63 -4.18 3.79 -37.57
CA THR A 63 -4.05 3.75 -39.03
C THR A 63 -2.76 4.35 -39.57
N LYS A 64 -2.15 5.28 -38.86
CA LYS A 64 -0.93 5.99 -39.27
C LYS A 64 0.33 5.54 -38.56
N PHE A 65 0.19 4.57 -37.67
CA PHE A 65 1.30 4.19 -36.82
C PHE A 65 1.97 2.93 -37.34
N LYS A 66 3.16 3.09 -37.84
CA LYS A 66 4.14 2.02 -37.99
C LYS A 66 5.47 2.46 -37.38
N PRO A 67 5.61 2.67 -36.06
CA PRO A 67 6.92 2.56 -35.54
C PRO A 67 7.27 1.08 -35.70
N LYS A 68 8.34 0.81 -36.39
CA LYS A 68 9.08 -0.41 -36.10
C LYS A 68 9.48 -0.25 -34.62
N PHE A 69 8.72 -0.87 -33.72
CA PHE A 69 9.17 -1.02 -32.36
C PHE A 69 10.34 -2.00 -32.45
N GLU A 70 11.52 -1.44 -32.58
CA GLU A 70 12.72 -2.23 -32.37
C GLU A 70 12.82 -2.44 -30.86
N LEU A 71 12.70 -3.70 -30.46
CA LEU A 71 13.05 -4.09 -29.10
C LEU A 71 14.42 -3.48 -28.78
N PRO A 72 14.59 -2.85 -27.60
CA PRO A 72 15.88 -2.31 -27.23
C PRO A 72 16.94 -3.40 -27.43
N LYS A 73 17.98 -3.06 -28.18
CA LYS A 73 19.12 -3.96 -28.38
C LYS A 73 19.60 -4.45 -27.02
N ASN A 74 19.96 -5.71 -26.93
CA ASN A 74 20.50 -6.30 -25.70
C ASN A 74 21.46 -5.33 -25.04
N LEU A 75 21.31 -5.16 -23.72
CA LEU A 75 22.24 -4.35 -22.93
C LEU A 75 23.67 -4.81 -23.24
N THR A 76 24.61 -3.87 -23.41
CA THR A 76 26.01 -4.24 -23.52
C THR A 76 26.42 -5.00 -22.27
N LYS A 77 27.28 -6.01 -22.40
CA LYS A 77 27.74 -6.84 -21.27
C LYS A 77 28.16 -5.98 -20.06
N ASN A 78 28.95 -4.95 -20.28
CA ASN A 78 29.38 -4.02 -19.23
C ASN A 78 28.22 -3.31 -18.52
N ARG A 79 27.15 -2.92 -19.22
CA ARG A 79 25.97 -2.30 -18.63
C ARG A 79 25.12 -3.31 -17.86
N SER A 80 25.00 -4.53 -18.39
CA SER A 80 24.35 -5.64 -17.68
C SER A 80 25.06 -5.98 -16.38
N ASP A 81 26.39 -6.11 -16.41
CA ASP A 81 27.20 -6.44 -15.23
C ASP A 81 27.07 -5.35 -14.14
N LYS A 82 27.11 -4.07 -14.53
CA LYS A 82 26.91 -2.94 -13.60
C LYS A 82 25.50 -2.93 -12.99
N LEU A 83 24.47 -3.26 -13.76
CA LEU A 83 23.10 -3.35 -13.26
C LEU A 83 22.93 -4.54 -12.31
N LEU A 84 23.56 -5.67 -12.63
CA LEU A 84 23.55 -6.85 -11.77
C LEU A 84 24.21 -6.59 -10.41
N VAL A 85 25.33 -5.87 -10.40
CA VAL A 85 25.99 -5.46 -9.13
C VAL A 85 25.05 -4.61 -8.30
N LYS A 86 24.48 -3.54 -8.89
CA LYS A 86 23.50 -2.67 -8.19
C LYS A 86 22.27 -3.42 -7.68
N PHE A 87 21.78 -4.38 -8.46
CA PHE A 87 20.67 -5.22 -8.06
C PHE A 87 21.01 -6.06 -6.83
N LYS A 88 22.20 -6.72 -6.84
CA LYS A 88 22.66 -7.51 -5.68
C LYS A 88 22.85 -6.64 -4.44
N GLU A 89 23.44 -5.46 -4.58
CA GLU A 89 23.60 -4.50 -3.48
C GLU A 89 22.22 -4.08 -2.90
N LYS A 90 21.25 -3.84 -3.78
CA LYS A 90 19.90 -3.48 -3.35
C LYS A 90 19.22 -4.65 -2.60
N ILE A 91 19.31 -5.87 -3.13
CA ILE A 91 18.75 -7.06 -2.47
C ILE A 91 19.40 -7.27 -1.10
N GLN A 92 20.73 -7.15 -0.99
CA GLN A 92 21.42 -7.28 0.30
C GLN A 92 20.95 -6.22 1.29
N LYS A 93 20.84 -4.97 0.86
CA LYS A 93 20.31 -3.88 1.71
C LYS A 93 18.89 -4.17 2.18
N ASP A 94 18.04 -4.69 1.30
CA ASP A 94 16.66 -5.01 1.64
C ASP A 94 16.56 -6.23 2.57
N GLN A 95 17.45 -7.23 2.43
CA GLN A 95 17.56 -8.35 3.38
C GLN A 95 17.98 -7.86 4.78
N ASP A 96 18.98 -7.01 4.85
CA ASP A 96 19.47 -6.44 6.11
C ASP A 96 18.38 -5.60 6.81
N ASN A 97 17.66 -4.78 6.05
CA ASN A 97 16.54 -4.00 6.56
C ASN A 97 15.38 -4.89 7.04
N ALA A 98 14.98 -5.90 6.24
CA ALA A 98 13.93 -6.83 6.61
C ALA A 98 14.25 -7.54 7.93
N LYS A 99 15.50 -8.03 8.07
CA LYS A 99 15.96 -8.69 9.28
C LYS A 99 15.92 -7.74 10.47
N ARG A 100 16.47 -6.52 10.34
CA ARG A 100 16.48 -5.52 11.41
C ARG A 100 15.07 -5.21 11.90
N PHE A 101 14.14 -4.91 11.01
CA PHE A 101 12.76 -4.61 11.40
C PHE A 101 12.04 -5.83 11.99
N LEU A 102 12.35 -7.03 11.53
CA LEU A 102 11.82 -8.24 12.11
C LEU A 102 12.33 -8.46 13.53
N ASP A 103 13.63 -8.30 13.77
CA ASP A 103 14.24 -8.42 15.09
C ASP A 103 13.64 -7.36 16.06
N ASP A 104 13.50 -6.10 15.60
CA ASP A 104 12.92 -5.01 16.40
C ASP A 104 11.44 -5.27 16.72
N ALA A 105 10.67 -5.75 15.73
CA ALA A 105 9.26 -6.08 15.92
C ALA A 105 9.05 -7.26 16.87
N LEU A 106 9.86 -8.30 16.77
CA LEU A 106 9.83 -9.45 17.69
C LEU A 106 10.20 -9.06 19.11
N ALA A 107 11.23 -8.21 19.29
CA ALA A 107 11.61 -7.69 20.59
C ALA A 107 10.48 -6.87 21.24
N LEU A 108 9.84 -5.99 20.46
CA LEU A 108 8.67 -5.23 20.93
C LEU A 108 7.50 -6.15 21.25
N LYS A 109 7.20 -7.14 20.42
CA LYS A 109 6.15 -8.13 20.63
C LYS A 109 6.34 -8.86 21.96
N GLN A 110 7.55 -9.31 22.25
CA GLN A 110 7.87 -9.96 23.53
C GLN A 110 7.62 -9.06 24.74
N ILE A 111 7.93 -7.76 24.64
CA ILE A 111 7.62 -6.79 25.69
C ILE A 111 6.12 -6.68 25.91
N LEU A 112 5.34 -6.56 24.83
CA LEU A 112 3.88 -6.41 24.91
C LEU A 112 3.22 -7.66 25.49
N GLU A 113 3.62 -8.85 25.04
CA GLU A 113 3.11 -10.14 25.58
C GLU A 113 3.40 -10.30 27.07
N ASN A 114 4.61 -9.94 27.52
CA ASN A 114 4.96 -9.96 28.94
C ASN A 114 4.11 -9.01 29.78
N ILE A 115 3.63 -7.92 29.20
CA ILE A 115 2.74 -6.96 29.86
C ILE A 115 1.31 -7.51 29.89
N LEU A 116 0.83 -7.99 28.76
CA LEU A 116 -0.53 -8.49 28.60
C LEU A 116 -0.81 -9.77 29.39
N SER A 117 0.25 -10.54 29.71
CA SER A 117 0.15 -11.76 30.54
C SER A 117 0.01 -11.49 32.05
N LYS A 118 0.13 -10.23 32.50
CA LYS A 118 0.06 -9.90 33.93
C LYS A 118 -1.37 -9.60 34.37
N ASP A 119 -1.81 -10.25 35.43
CA ASP A 119 -3.16 -10.09 36.01
C ASP A 119 -3.30 -8.86 36.93
N PHE A 120 -2.31 -7.97 37.00
CA PHE A 120 -2.34 -6.79 37.86
C PHE A 120 -2.13 -5.49 37.06
N ILE A 121 -2.69 -4.41 37.61
CA ILE A 121 -2.57 -3.08 37.01
C ILE A 121 -1.11 -2.61 37.14
N LEU A 122 -0.48 -2.32 36.02
CA LEU A 122 0.88 -1.81 35.96
C LEU A 122 0.92 -0.30 36.29
N PRO A 123 2.00 0.20 36.92
CA PRO A 123 2.18 1.63 37.16
C PRO A 123 2.15 2.45 35.87
N LEU A 124 1.53 3.63 35.94
CA LEU A 124 1.39 4.53 34.80
C LEU A 124 2.75 4.85 34.14
N GLU A 125 3.78 5.15 34.91
CA GLU A 125 5.13 5.44 34.42
C GLU A 125 5.71 4.29 33.56
N PHE A 126 5.41 3.05 33.94
CA PHE A 126 5.84 1.88 33.20
C PHE A 126 5.08 1.78 31.86
N LEU A 127 3.77 1.95 31.88
CA LEU A 127 2.92 1.94 30.68
C LEU A 127 3.30 3.07 29.71
N GLU A 128 3.65 4.25 30.21
CA GLU A 128 4.13 5.38 29.41
C GLU A 128 5.45 5.06 28.69
N LYS A 129 6.38 4.37 29.36
CA LYS A 129 7.63 3.92 28.73
C LYS A 129 7.36 2.93 27.61
N VAL A 130 6.44 2.01 27.80
CA VAL A 130 6.06 1.05 26.75
C VAL A 130 5.40 1.77 25.59
N TYR A 131 4.48 2.68 25.86
CA TYR A 131 3.87 3.52 24.83
C TYR A 131 4.93 4.30 24.03
N GLN A 132 5.93 4.86 24.72
CA GLN A 132 7.05 5.55 24.04
C GLN A 132 7.86 4.60 23.16
N ASN A 133 8.09 3.35 23.56
CA ASN A 133 8.78 2.35 22.74
C ASN A 133 7.97 2.05 21.47
N ILE A 134 6.65 1.94 21.58
CA ILE A 134 5.75 1.79 20.44
C ILE A 134 5.88 2.99 19.50
N GLU A 135 5.84 4.22 20.01
CA GLU A 135 5.96 5.43 19.19
C GLU A 135 7.34 5.55 18.51
N ASN A 136 8.41 5.16 19.19
CA ASN A 136 9.74 5.12 18.59
C ASN A 136 9.83 4.10 17.46
N PHE A 137 9.24 2.92 17.64
CA PHE A 137 9.15 1.92 16.59
C PHE A 137 8.30 2.41 15.40
N ASN A 138 7.16 3.04 15.67
CA ASN A 138 6.33 3.67 14.66
C ASN A 138 7.11 4.69 13.83
N HIS A 139 7.85 5.57 14.50
CA HIS A 139 8.66 6.58 13.83
C HIS A 139 9.73 5.95 12.92
N SER A 140 10.35 4.86 13.36
CA SER A 140 11.32 4.13 12.51
C SER A 140 10.67 3.54 11.26
N LEU A 141 9.42 3.06 11.36
CA LEU A 141 8.65 2.55 10.22
C LEU A 141 8.22 3.68 9.26
N ASP A 142 7.80 4.83 9.79
CA ASP A 142 7.34 5.98 8.99
C ASP A 142 8.45 6.59 8.13
N THR A 143 9.69 6.51 8.59
CA THR A 143 10.84 7.19 7.97
C THR A 143 11.67 6.32 7.05
N ASP A 144 11.47 5.00 7.04
CA ASP A 144 12.30 4.07 6.27
C ASP A 144 11.69 3.73 4.90
N GLU A 145 12.48 3.92 3.84
CA GLU A 145 12.07 3.63 2.47
C GLU A 145 11.68 2.16 2.22
N PHE A 146 12.31 1.23 2.95
CA PHE A 146 12.02 -0.20 2.81
C PHE A 146 10.58 -0.52 3.22
N ILE A 147 10.03 0.17 4.22
CA ILE A 147 8.65 -0.01 4.68
C ILE A 147 7.63 0.57 3.67
N GLN A 148 8.05 1.48 2.80
CA GLN A 148 7.21 2.02 1.73
C GLN A 148 7.02 1.06 0.54
N ASP A 149 7.68 -0.10 0.56
CA ASP A 149 7.41 -1.21 -0.38
C ASP A 149 5.92 -1.60 -0.34
N GLU A 150 5.33 -1.93 -1.49
CA GLU A 150 3.88 -2.13 -1.63
C GLU A 150 3.29 -3.15 -0.64
N VAL A 151 4.01 -4.23 -0.36
CA VAL A 151 3.56 -5.28 0.56
C VAL A 151 3.55 -4.78 2.00
N LEU A 152 4.66 -4.18 2.44
CA LEU A 152 4.82 -3.70 3.82
C LEU A 152 4.00 -2.43 4.08
N ARG A 153 3.90 -1.54 3.08
CA ARG A 153 3.06 -0.35 3.16
C ARG A 153 1.59 -0.69 3.44
N GLY A 154 1.06 -1.74 2.79
CA GLY A 154 -0.30 -2.21 3.05
C GLY A 154 -0.48 -2.67 4.50
N ALA A 155 0.44 -3.48 5.02
CA ALA A 155 0.42 -3.96 6.39
C ALA A 155 0.59 -2.81 7.41
N PHE A 156 1.46 -1.86 7.11
CA PHE A 156 1.68 -0.68 7.92
C PHE A 156 0.44 0.24 7.95
N ALA A 157 -0.17 0.53 6.80
CA ALA A 157 -1.38 1.34 6.72
C ALA A 157 -2.56 0.70 7.48
N TYR A 158 -2.61 -0.64 7.55
CA TYR A 158 -3.64 -1.37 8.28
C TYR A 158 -3.61 -1.10 9.80
N ARG A 159 -2.47 -0.66 10.36
CA ARG A 159 -2.36 -0.18 11.74
C ARG A 159 -3.42 0.84 12.11
N GLY A 160 -3.73 1.74 11.18
CA GLY A 160 -4.72 2.78 11.40
C GLY A 160 -6.11 2.26 11.78
N LYS A 161 -6.49 1.05 11.34
CA LYS A 161 -7.75 0.42 11.72
C LYS A 161 -7.79 0.11 13.22
N PHE A 162 -6.77 -0.55 13.74
CA PHE A 162 -6.69 -0.93 15.16
C PHE A 162 -6.68 0.30 16.07
N ILE A 163 -5.90 1.31 15.73
CA ILE A 163 -5.82 2.55 16.49
C ILE A 163 -7.13 3.34 16.42
N ALA A 164 -7.78 3.42 15.28
CA ALA A 164 -9.07 4.10 15.15
C ALA A 164 -10.15 3.47 16.03
N ASP A 165 -10.14 2.16 16.20
CA ASP A 165 -11.09 1.47 17.06
C ASP A 165 -10.84 1.83 18.55
N VAL A 166 -9.59 1.94 18.99
CA VAL A 166 -9.25 2.42 20.35
C VAL A 166 -9.71 3.87 20.57
N LEU A 167 -9.47 4.75 19.60
CA LEU A 167 -9.88 6.16 19.68
C LEU A 167 -11.40 6.35 19.76
N ARG A 168 -12.17 5.48 19.11
CA ARG A 168 -13.65 5.48 19.15
C ARG A 168 -14.21 5.17 20.53
N LEU A 169 -13.46 4.48 21.39
CA LEU A 169 -13.93 4.12 22.74
C LEU A 169 -13.96 5.31 23.69
N HIS A 170 -13.39 6.48 23.33
CA HIS A 170 -13.38 7.71 24.13
C HIS A 170 -12.94 7.49 25.59
N ILE A 171 -11.93 6.64 25.83
CA ILE A 171 -11.44 6.30 27.17
C ILE A 171 -10.79 7.53 27.80
N GLN A 172 -11.32 8.00 28.94
CA GLN A 172 -10.84 9.19 29.65
C GLN A 172 -9.66 8.87 30.59
N ASP A 173 -9.65 7.68 31.19
CA ASP A 173 -8.59 7.25 32.08
C ASP A 173 -7.35 6.86 31.28
N LYS A 174 -6.21 7.47 31.60
CA LYS A 174 -4.94 7.32 30.88
C LYS A 174 -4.38 5.90 30.96
N VAL A 175 -4.51 5.25 32.11
CA VAL A 175 -4.04 3.85 32.31
C VAL A 175 -4.85 2.91 31.42
N SER A 176 -6.17 3.04 31.44
CA SER A 176 -7.09 2.25 30.63
C SER A 176 -6.87 2.51 29.13
N PHE A 177 -6.64 3.78 28.75
CA PHE A 177 -6.35 4.13 27.36
C PHE A 177 -5.07 3.45 26.87
N ILE A 178 -3.95 3.60 27.59
CA ILE A 178 -2.66 3.04 27.19
C ILE A 178 -2.73 1.50 27.17
N SER A 179 -3.37 0.90 28.15
CA SER A 179 -3.53 -0.57 28.19
C SER A 179 -4.34 -1.10 27.02
N THR A 180 -5.42 -0.41 26.64
CA THR A 180 -6.23 -0.77 25.47
C THR A 180 -5.46 -0.55 24.16
N TYR A 181 -4.67 0.54 24.10
CA TYR A 181 -3.81 0.82 22.96
C TYR A 181 -2.74 -0.26 22.78
N ILE A 182 -2.06 -0.66 23.86
CA ILE A 182 -1.06 -1.73 23.85
C ILE A 182 -1.67 -3.03 23.32
N LYS A 183 -2.87 -3.40 23.74
CA LYS A 183 -3.55 -4.60 23.26
C LYS A 183 -3.85 -4.55 21.76
N ALA A 184 -4.43 -3.45 21.30
CA ALA A 184 -4.74 -3.25 19.88
C ALA A 184 -3.47 -3.22 19.03
N TYR A 185 -2.40 -2.62 19.54
CA TYR A 185 -1.11 -2.57 18.88
C TYR A 185 -0.46 -3.96 18.80
N ASP A 186 -0.57 -4.78 19.84
CA ASP A 186 -0.09 -6.15 19.86
C ASP A 186 -0.76 -7.02 18.79
N GLU A 187 -2.07 -6.88 18.61
CA GLU A 187 -2.83 -7.56 17.56
C GLU A 187 -2.36 -7.15 16.16
N TRP A 188 -2.13 -5.85 15.93
CA TRP A 188 -1.58 -5.37 14.67
C TRP A 188 -0.14 -5.85 14.46
N LEU A 189 0.71 -5.79 15.49
CA LEU A 189 2.12 -6.15 15.42
C LEU A 189 2.31 -7.61 15.02
N PHE A 190 1.45 -8.51 15.51
CA PHE A 190 1.42 -9.91 15.09
C PHE A 190 1.23 -10.04 13.56
N TYR A 191 0.25 -9.33 13.02
CA TYR A 191 0.00 -9.31 11.57
C TYR A 191 1.17 -8.69 10.79
N PHE A 192 1.77 -7.64 11.31
CA PHE A 192 2.90 -6.96 10.67
C PHE A 192 4.15 -7.84 10.63
N ILE A 193 4.44 -8.58 11.70
CA ILE A 193 5.53 -9.56 11.77
C ILE A 193 5.35 -10.63 10.69
N GLU A 194 4.16 -11.20 10.55
CA GLU A 194 3.87 -12.19 9.50
C GLU A 194 4.23 -11.65 8.10
N LYS A 195 3.93 -10.39 7.80
CA LYS A 195 4.25 -9.77 6.51
C LYS A 195 5.75 -9.48 6.36
N LEU A 196 6.43 -9.12 7.41
CA LEU A 196 7.90 -8.97 7.42
C LEU A 196 8.59 -10.31 7.18
N GLU A 197 8.16 -11.38 7.82
CA GLU A 197 8.69 -12.74 7.63
C GLU A 197 8.51 -13.18 6.17
N GLN A 198 7.31 -13.05 5.62
CA GLN A 198 7.03 -13.37 4.22
C GLN A 198 7.93 -12.57 3.26
N LYS A 199 8.14 -11.28 3.53
CA LYS A 199 9.04 -10.42 2.74
C LYS A 199 10.48 -10.87 2.86
N TYR A 200 10.96 -11.12 4.08
CA TYR A 200 12.33 -11.57 4.33
C TYR A 200 12.62 -12.91 3.64
N GLU A 201 11.72 -13.90 3.80
CA GLU A 201 11.85 -15.19 3.12
C GLU A 201 11.87 -15.05 1.59
N SER A 202 11.08 -14.14 1.03
CA SER A 202 11.07 -13.89 -0.42
C SER A 202 12.40 -13.33 -0.91
N LEU A 203 13.03 -12.45 -0.12
CA LEU A 203 14.34 -11.85 -0.43
C LEU A 203 15.48 -12.86 -0.32
N LEU A 204 15.37 -13.88 0.53
CA LEU A 204 16.38 -14.95 0.65
C LEU A 204 16.39 -15.91 -0.54
N LYS A 205 15.33 -15.94 -1.35
CA LYS A 205 15.20 -16.83 -2.53
C LYS A 205 15.75 -16.20 -3.82
N VAL A 206 16.15 -14.94 -3.78
CA VAL A 206 16.71 -14.18 -4.90
C VAL A 206 18.24 -14.25 -4.91
#